data_067112ab6121f37f2fca957795799104
#
_entry.id   067112ab6121f37f2fca957795799104
#
_cell.length_a   1.000
_cell.length_b   1.000
_cell.length_c   1.000
_cell.angle_alpha   90.00
_cell.angle_beta   90.00
_cell.angle_gamma   90.00
#
_symmetry.space_group_name_H-M   'P 1'
#
loop_
_entity.id
_entity.type
_entity.pdbx_description
1 polymer ?
#
loop_
_entity_poly.entity_id
_entity_poly.type
_entity_poly.pdbx_seq_one_letter_code
_entity_poly.pdbx_strand_id
1 'polypeptide(L)'
;MTTQLTFNGQLYQLDRYPAGQKNRSLQAWDAADILLIEQALAFLALKPESKILLINDQFGAISTILSDYMPSHQLYVVQDSWVGHAAIQQNIAANEKQRPQLLTSTDDWPDVDLVLLKLPHNHSYLHYVLTQCRAFLPLNTPLIASAKAKDIHRNLVNIISREYGEAQASLTIKKCRYISAALQPSAEQSECEPFIWSLPDSSLQVVNYPNVFAREQLDIGARFLLQHLPDLEASTEPPKRVIDLGCGNGVLGLAMLAQDPQVQVIFSDDSALAIASAAASVKANNAAWLDRSLFVQDDCLSQQADQSADFVLCNPPFHQQKAVTDHIAWQMFTDARRVLVKGGRLRIVANRHLGYSEKLARLFGGCIHIASNAKFTILEAIKRK
;
A
#
# COMPACT_ATOMS: atom_id res chain seq x y z
N MET A 1 -17.47 -4.65 19.30
CA MET A 1 -16.82 -3.33 19.35
C MET A 1 -17.60 -2.40 18.44
N THR A 2 -17.62 -1.15 18.76
CA THR A 2 -18.48 -0.20 18.06
C THR A 2 -17.77 0.29 16.81
N THR A 3 -18.49 0.36 15.71
CA THR A 3 -18.15 1.13 14.51
C THR A 3 -18.52 2.61 14.69
N GLN A 4 -18.89 2.99 15.93
CA GLN A 4 -19.33 4.33 16.29
C GLN A 4 -18.36 4.95 17.28
N LEU A 5 -17.91 6.16 16.96
CA LEU A 5 -17.06 7.01 17.79
C LEU A 5 -17.83 8.27 18.15
N THR A 6 -17.92 8.57 19.46
CA THR A 6 -18.40 9.89 19.91
C THR A 6 -17.19 10.80 20.14
N PHE A 7 -17.13 11.93 19.45
CA PHE A 7 -16.10 12.95 19.62
C PHE A 7 -16.77 14.32 19.75
N ASN A 8 -16.44 15.07 20.80
CA ASN A 8 -17.04 16.38 21.14
C ASN A 8 -18.59 16.40 21.09
N GLY A 9 -19.23 15.32 21.53
CA GLY A 9 -20.68 15.18 21.55
C GLY A 9 -21.33 14.77 20.22
N GLN A 10 -20.56 14.69 19.12
CA GLN A 10 -21.03 14.20 17.83
C GLN A 10 -20.69 12.73 17.64
N LEU A 11 -21.62 11.97 17.04
CA LEU A 11 -21.46 10.56 16.72
C LEU A 11 -20.98 10.40 15.28
N TYR A 12 -19.92 9.58 15.07
CA TYR A 12 -19.36 9.24 13.78
C TYR A 12 -19.45 7.74 13.54
N GLN A 13 -19.91 7.35 12.34
CA GLN A 13 -19.86 5.96 11.88
C GLN A 13 -18.52 5.73 11.16
N LEU A 14 -17.68 4.87 11.71
CA LEU A 14 -16.32 4.61 11.18
C LEU A 14 -16.09 3.12 11.03
N ASP A 15 -16.08 2.65 9.79
CA ASP A 15 -15.87 1.26 9.43
C ASP A 15 -14.50 1.05 8.75
N ARG A 16 -13.94 -0.15 8.88
CA ARG A 16 -12.86 -0.58 7.99
C ARG A 16 -13.41 -0.89 6.62
N TYR A 17 -12.59 -0.75 5.60
CA TYR A 17 -12.97 -1.12 4.25
C TYR A 17 -12.69 -2.63 3.98
N PRO A 18 -13.58 -3.33 3.25
CA PRO A 18 -14.95 -2.93 2.97
C PRO A 18 -15.84 -2.96 4.21
N ALA A 19 -16.90 -2.14 4.22
CA ALA A 19 -17.85 -2.10 5.32
C ALA A 19 -18.48 -3.47 5.62
N GLY A 20 -18.89 -3.69 6.87
CA GLY A 20 -19.59 -4.91 7.27
C GLY A 20 -18.69 -6.13 7.49
N GLN A 21 -17.38 -5.97 7.57
CA GLN A 21 -16.47 -7.07 7.95
C GLN A 21 -16.86 -7.66 9.30
N LYS A 22 -17.01 -9.01 9.36
CA LYS A 22 -17.46 -9.73 10.58
C LYS A 22 -16.46 -9.68 11.73
N ASN A 23 -15.24 -9.22 11.53
CA ASN A 23 -14.23 -9.15 12.58
C ASN A 23 -14.45 -7.90 13.46
N ARG A 24 -15.39 -8.02 14.41
CA ARG A 24 -15.78 -6.96 15.36
C ARG A 24 -14.68 -6.53 16.35
N SER A 25 -13.50 -7.16 16.33
CA SER A 25 -12.39 -6.84 17.24
C SER A 25 -11.51 -5.69 16.78
N LEU A 26 -11.64 -5.24 15.52
CA LEU A 26 -10.78 -4.27 14.90
C LEU A 26 -11.55 -2.97 14.60
N GLN A 27 -11.26 -1.91 15.36
CA GLN A 27 -11.79 -0.56 15.12
C GLN A 27 -11.08 0.11 13.93
N ALA A 28 -11.76 1.08 13.28
CA ALA A 28 -11.19 1.90 12.21
C ALA A 28 -10.33 3.07 12.76
N TRP A 29 -10.20 3.21 14.05
CA TRP A 29 -9.41 4.25 14.73
C TRP A 29 -8.72 3.71 15.98
N ASP A 30 -7.73 4.43 16.47
CA ASP A 30 -7.11 4.19 17.78
C ASP A 30 -6.89 5.52 18.56
N ALA A 31 -6.32 5.41 19.76
CA ALA A 31 -6.10 6.58 20.61
C ALA A 31 -5.09 7.59 20.02
N ALA A 32 -4.21 7.16 19.12
CA ALA A 32 -3.27 8.06 18.47
C ALA A 32 -3.94 8.90 17.38
N ASP A 33 -5.00 8.39 16.72
CA ASP A 33 -5.82 9.17 15.79
C ASP A 33 -6.55 10.28 16.55
N ILE A 34 -7.16 9.95 17.69
CA ILE A 34 -7.85 10.93 18.54
C ILE A 34 -6.88 12.02 19.03
N LEU A 35 -5.68 11.62 19.47
CA LEU A 35 -4.65 12.57 19.89
C LEU A 35 -4.26 13.53 18.75
N LEU A 36 -4.13 13.01 17.53
CA LEU A 36 -3.76 13.82 16.36
C LEU A 36 -4.88 14.81 16.02
N ILE A 37 -6.16 14.41 16.10
CA ILE A 37 -7.32 15.28 15.94
C ILE A 37 -7.33 16.39 16.99
N GLU A 38 -7.13 16.05 18.28
CA GLU A 38 -7.06 17.01 19.37
C GLU A 38 -5.98 18.08 19.13
N GLN A 39 -4.79 17.68 18.62
CA GLN A 39 -3.72 18.60 18.28
C GLN A 39 -4.05 19.48 17.04
N ALA A 40 -4.70 18.91 16.03
CA ALA A 40 -5.15 19.66 14.86
C ALA A 40 -6.15 20.74 15.24
N LEU A 41 -7.14 20.40 16.09
CA LEU A 41 -8.15 21.37 16.56
C LEU A 41 -7.52 22.47 17.42
N ALA A 42 -6.53 22.16 18.25
CA ALA A 42 -5.78 23.18 19.00
C ALA A 42 -5.05 24.15 18.06
N PHE A 43 -4.48 23.66 16.97
CA PHE A 43 -3.85 24.50 15.95
C PHE A 43 -4.87 25.36 15.21
N LEU A 44 -5.98 24.78 14.75
CA LEU A 44 -7.05 25.49 14.04
C LEU A 44 -7.73 26.57 14.91
N ALA A 45 -7.81 26.36 16.22
CA ALA A 45 -8.31 27.40 17.14
C ALA A 45 -7.47 28.68 17.12
N LEU A 46 -6.19 28.58 16.79
CA LEU A 46 -5.26 29.72 16.67
C LEU A 46 -5.19 30.26 15.23
N LYS A 47 -5.39 29.38 14.24
CA LYS A 47 -5.27 29.68 12.80
C LYS A 47 -6.41 29.00 12.01
N PRO A 48 -7.64 29.56 12.04
CA PRO A 48 -8.84 28.90 11.48
C PRO A 48 -8.78 28.64 9.96
N GLU A 49 -8.12 29.52 9.20
CA GLU A 49 -8.05 29.46 7.73
C GLU A 49 -6.87 28.59 7.22
N SER A 50 -6.29 27.77 8.08
CA SER A 50 -5.11 26.97 7.74
C SER A 50 -5.44 25.82 6.80
N LYS A 51 -4.51 25.51 5.88
CA LYS A 51 -4.48 24.29 5.10
C LYS A 51 -3.73 23.20 5.86
N ILE A 52 -4.27 22.00 5.88
CA ILE A 52 -3.69 20.84 6.57
C ILE A 52 -3.38 19.75 5.56
N LEU A 53 -2.16 19.19 5.65
CA LEU A 53 -1.77 17.94 5.00
C LEU A 53 -1.80 16.81 6.05
N LEU A 54 -2.75 15.91 5.90
CA LEU A 54 -2.88 14.71 6.71
C LEU A 54 -2.27 13.52 5.97
N ILE A 55 -1.31 12.83 6.59
CA ILE A 55 -0.60 11.73 5.96
C ILE A 55 -0.86 10.44 6.74
N ASN A 56 -1.20 9.38 6.00
CA ASN A 56 -1.40 8.02 6.51
C ASN A 56 -2.64 7.87 7.42
N ASP A 57 -3.77 8.50 7.05
CA ASP A 57 -5.08 8.28 7.68
C ASP A 57 -5.67 6.94 7.22
N GLN A 58 -5.29 5.87 7.89
CA GLN A 58 -5.45 4.49 7.43
C GLN A 58 -6.88 4.11 7.02
N PHE A 59 -7.88 4.60 7.76
CA PHE A 59 -9.30 4.30 7.52
C PHE A 59 -10.18 5.56 7.46
N GLY A 60 -9.62 6.74 7.45
CA GLY A 60 -10.38 7.99 7.33
C GLY A 60 -11.00 8.50 8.61
N ALA A 61 -10.56 8.03 9.77
CA ALA A 61 -11.11 8.52 11.05
C ALA A 61 -10.76 10.00 11.30
N ILE A 62 -9.50 10.36 11.02
CA ILE A 62 -9.00 11.72 11.24
C ILE A 62 -9.67 12.68 10.24
N SER A 63 -9.63 12.35 8.96
CA SER A 63 -10.19 13.17 7.89
C SER A 63 -11.71 13.35 8.04
N THR A 64 -12.44 12.30 8.42
CA THR A 64 -13.89 12.37 8.64
C THR A 64 -14.23 13.34 9.76
N ILE A 65 -13.52 13.30 10.87
CA ILE A 65 -13.78 14.21 12.00
C ILE A 65 -13.34 15.64 11.67
N LEU A 66 -12.17 15.83 11.07
CA LEU A 66 -11.69 17.17 10.71
C LEU A 66 -12.57 17.87 9.68
N SER A 67 -13.30 17.13 8.85
CA SER A 67 -14.26 17.69 7.89
C SER A 67 -15.43 18.45 8.53
N ASP A 68 -15.63 18.34 9.85
CA ASP A 68 -16.59 19.17 10.59
C ASP A 68 -16.02 20.52 11.05
N TYR A 69 -14.70 20.66 11.02
CA TYR A 69 -14.00 21.80 11.60
C TYR A 69 -13.28 22.66 10.57
N MET A 70 -13.21 22.20 9.31
CA MET A 70 -12.53 22.94 8.25
C MET A 70 -13.13 22.63 6.86
N PRO A 71 -13.07 23.59 5.91
CA PRO A 71 -13.51 23.38 4.55
C PRO A 71 -12.72 22.26 3.84
N SER A 72 -13.41 21.48 3.00
CA SER A 72 -12.79 20.33 2.29
C SER A 72 -11.60 20.72 1.39
N HIS A 73 -11.60 21.92 0.84
CA HIS A 73 -10.52 22.44 -0.02
C HIS A 73 -9.26 22.84 0.77
N GLN A 74 -9.32 22.85 2.09
CA GLN A 74 -8.17 23.10 2.98
C GLN A 74 -7.63 21.84 3.61
N LEU A 75 -8.29 20.67 3.44
CA LEU A 75 -7.85 19.39 3.95
C LEU A 75 -7.34 18.49 2.80
N TYR A 76 -6.05 18.24 2.79
CA TYR A 76 -5.37 17.33 1.88
C TYR A 76 -5.01 16.05 2.62
N VAL A 77 -5.28 14.89 2.02
CA VAL A 77 -4.99 13.59 2.65
C VAL A 77 -4.12 12.76 1.71
N VAL A 78 -2.90 12.51 2.12
CA VAL A 78 -1.97 11.62 1.41
C VAL A 78 -2.10 10.21 1.95
N GLN A 79 -2.43 9.28 1.08
CA GLN A 79 -2.52 7.85 1.39
C GLN A 79 -1.91 7.03 0.26
N ASP A 80 -0.96 6.15 0.59
CA ASP A 80 -0.29 5.27 -0.39
C ASP A 80 -1.19 4.12 -0.86
N SER A 81 -2.10 3.65 -0.01
CA SER A 81 -2.99 2.51 -0.25
C SER A 81 -4.29 2.92 -0.95
N TRP A 82 -4.64 2.22 -2.03
CA TRP A 82 -5.95 2.34 -2.67
C TRP A 82 -7.10 1.99 -1.72
N VAL A 83 -6.93 0.90 -0.95
CA VAL A 83 -7.89 0.47 0.09
C VAL A 83 -8.04 1.56 1.17
N GLY A 84 -6.95 2.24 1.52
CA GLY A 84 -6.99 3.40 2.41
C GLY A 84 -7.81 4.56 1.85
N HIS A 85 -7.64 4.90 0.56
CA HIS A 85 -8.48 5.88 -0.13
C HIS A 85 -9.96 5.48 -0.14
N ALA A 86 -10.26 4.23 -0.46
CA ALA A 86 -11.62 3.71 -0.45
C ALA A 86 -12.26 3.78 0.95
N ALA A 87 -11.48 3.47 2.00
CA ALA A 87 -11.93 3.56 3.38
C ALA A 87 -12.26 5.01 3.79
N ILE A 88 -11.40 5.96 3.43
CA ILE A 88 -11.65 7.40 3.65
C ILE A 88 -12.96 7.83 2.97
N GLN A 89 -13.12 7.49 1.70
CA GLN A 89 -14.34 7.83 0.93
C GLN A 89 -15.60 7.21 1.54
N GLN A 90 -15.53 5.93 1.92
CA GLN A 90 -16.62 5.20 2.57
C GLN A 90 -17.06 5.90 3.88
N ASN A 91 -16.12 6.26 4.74
CA ASN A 91 -16.42 6.87 6.04
C ASN A 91 -16.87 8.34 5.91
N ILE A 92 -16.30 9.10 4.99
CA ILE A 92 -16.78 10.45 4.63
C ILE A 92 -18.24 10.40 4.17
N ALA A 93 -18.58 9.47 3.27
CA ALA A 93 -19.95 9.30 2.76
C ALA A 93 -20.91 8.83 3.84
N ALA A 94 -20.51 7.87 4.70
CA ALA A 94 -21.34 7.35 5.80
C ALA A 94 -21.70 8.41 6.86
N ASN A 95 -20.89 9.48 6.94
CA ASN A 95 -21.13 10.60 7.85
C ASN A 95 -21.63 11.87 7.13
N GLU A 96 -21.96 11.77 5.85
CA GLU A 96 -22.46 12.90 5.03
C GLU A 96 -21.53 14.11 5.04
N LYS A 97 -20.19 13.88 5.04
CA LYS A 97 -19.18 14.94 5.07
C LYS A 97 -18.71 15.32 3.67
N GLN A 98 -18.14 16.51 3.54
CA GLN A 98 -17.48 16.93 2.31
C GLN A 98 -16.15 16.16 2.15
N ARG A 99 -15.90 15.70 0.92
CA ARG A 99 -14.71 14.93 0.59
C ARG A 99 -13.46 15.83 0.61
N PRO A 100 -12.40 15.48 1.38
CA PRO A 100 -11.13 16.18 1.32
C PRO A 100 -10.42 15.96 -0.02
N GLN A 101 -9.33 16.70 -0.27
CA GLN A 101 -8.47 16.48 -1.43
C GLN A 101 -7.62 15.23 -1.18
N LEU A 102 -7.90 14.13 -1.90
CA LEU A 102 -7.15 12.88 -1.77
C LEU A 102 -5.97 12.85 -2.74
N LEU A 103 -4.80 12.54 -2.21
CA LEU A 103 -3.53 12.43 -2.92
C LEU A 103 -2.89 11.06 -2.63
N THR A 104 -2.14 10.55 -3.59
CA THR A 104 -1.26 9.40 -3.40
C THR A 104 0.12 9.84 -2.91
N SER A 105 0.97 8.88 -2.55
CA SER A 105 2.36 9.17 -2.19
C SER A 105 3.19 9.72 -3.36
N THR A 106 2.76 9.49 -4.60
CA THR A 106 3.47 9.86 -5.83
C THR A 106 3.00 11.16 -6.47
N ASP A 107 1.95 11.79 -5.91
CA ASP A 107 1.46 13.09 -6.37
C ASP A 107 2.32 14.24 -5.82
N ASP A 108 2.21 15.42 -6.44
CA ASP A 108 2.79 16.66 -5.92
C ASP A 108 1.97 17.13 -4.70
N TRP A 109 2.67 17.49 -3.62
CA TRP A 109 2.01 17.92 -2.40
C TRP A 109 1.86 19.44 -2.36
N PRO A 110 0.69 19.96 -1.94
CA PRO A 110 0.46 21.40 -1.91
C PRO A 110 1.15 22.10 -0.74
N ASP A 111 1.36 23.38 -0.84
CA ASP A 111 1.72 24.23 0.29
C ASP A 111 0.65 24.18 1.37
N VAL A 112 1.05 23.94 2.62
CA VAL A 112 0.16 23.82 3.77
C VAL A 112 0.74 24.52 5.02
N ASP A 113 -0.15 24.80 5.97
CA ASP A 113 0.20 25.46 7.22
C ASP A 113 0.51 24.48 8.35
N LEU A 114 0.12 23.21 8.20
CA LEU A 114 0.35 22.15 9.18
C LEU A 114 0.41 20.77 8.49
N VAL A 115 1.38 19.96 8.88
CA VAL A 115 1.43 18.53 8.56
C VAL A 115 1.00 17.72 9.77
N LEU A 116 0.02 16.85 9.56
CA LEU A 116 -0.40 15.81 10.50
C LEU A 116 0.05 14.45 9.98
N LEU A 117 0.81 13.71 10.76
CA LEU A 117 1.33 12.41 10.36
C LEU A 117 0.92 11.32 11.35
N LYS A 118 0.12 10.35 10.89
CA LYS A 118 0.03 9.08 11.60
C LYS A 118 1.31 8.30 11.32
N LEU A 119 2.15 8.13 12.34
CA LEU A 119 3.47 7.52 12.17
C LEU A 119 3.38 6.12 11.56
N PRO A 120 4.04 5.89 10.41
CA PRO A 120 4.07 4.55 9.80
C PRO A 120 5.01 3.64 10.58
N HIS A 121 4.73 2.33 10.57
CA HIS A 121 5.65 1.32 11.12
C HIS A 121 6.89 1.12 10.24
N ASN A 122 6.78 1.42 8.96
CA ASN A 122 7.87 1.30 7.99
C ASN A 122 8.73 2.57 8.01
N HIS A 123 9.98 2.46 8.49
CA HIS A 123 10.91 3.58 8.56
C HIS A 123 11.31 4.12 7.18
N SER A 124 11.40 3.27 6.15
CA SER A 124 11.71 3.77 4.80
C SER A 124 10.59 4.66 4.26
N TYR A 125 9.34 4.35 4.61
CA TYR A 125 8.20 5.22 4.26
C TYR A 125 8.22 6.53 5.07
N LEU A 126 8.61 6.48 6.34
CA LEU A 126 8.80 7.71 7.12
C LEU A 126 9.86 8.62 6.49
N HIS A 127 11.02 8.08 6.13
CA HIS A 127 12.07 8.82 5.42
C HIS A 127 11.54 9.46 4.14
N TYR A 128 10.79 8.69 3.34
CA TYR A 128 10.16 9.19 2.13
C TYR A 128 9.21 10.37 2.40
N VAL A 129 8.29 10.21 3.37
CA VAL A 129 7.35 11.27 3.76
C VAL A 129 8.09 12.56 4.17
N LEU A 130 9.12 12.45 5.00
CA LEU A 130 9.89 13.61 5.45
C LEU A 130 10.66 14.28 4.29
N THR A 131 11.17 13.49 3.34
CA THR A 131 11.81 13.99 2.11
C THR A 131 10.81 14.72 1.22
N GLN A 132 9.61 14.17 1.03
CA GLN A 132 8.55 14.85 0.26
C GLN A 132 8.10 16.15 0.93
N CYS A 133 7.92 16.16 2.25
CA CYS A 133 7.65 17.40 2.98
C CYS A 133 8.71 18.47 2.69
N ARG A 134 9.98 18.08 2.68
CA ARG A 134 11.07 19.01 2.40
C ARG A 134 11.07 19.51 0.96
N ALA A 135 10.68 18.66 0.01
CA ALA A 135 10.66 19.03 -1.41
C ALA A 135 9.52 20.01 -1.74
N PHE A 136 8.39 19.89 -1.06
CA PHE A 136 7.17 20.61 -1.45
C PHE A 136 6.75 21.71 -0.45
N LEU A 137 7.19 21.67 0.82
CA LEU A 137 6.64 22.56 1.84
C LEU A 137 7.56 23.74 2.18
N PRO A 138 6.99 24.89 2.55
CA PRO A 138 7.76 26.04 3.02
C PRO A 138 8.53 25.74 4.32
N LEU A 139 9.67 26.40 4.50
CA LEU A 139 10.39 26.38 5.78
C LEU A 139 9.48 26.85 6.93
N ASN A 140 9.73 26.32 8.12
CA ASN A 140 8.94 26.52 9.33
C ASN A 140 7.52 25.92 9.31
N THR A 141 7.14 25.16 8.29
CA THR A 141 5.87 24.38 8.33
C THR A 141 5.93 23.42 9.52
N PRO A 142 4.98 23.50 10.47
CA PRO A 142 4.91 22.62 11.61
C PRO A 142 4.48 21.21 11.22
N LEU A 143 5.07 20.20 11.89
CA LEU A 143 4.69 18.79 11.83
C LEU A 143 4.21 18.36 13.21
N ILE A 144 3.08 17.66 13.26
CA ILE A 144 2.63 16.90 14.43
C ILE A 144 2.44 15.45 14.00
N ALA A 145 3.22 14.55 14.59
CA ALA A 145 3.18 13.12 14.26
C ALA A 145 2.79 12.30 15.49
N SER A 146 1.85 11.36 15.38
CA SER A 146 1.36 10.57 16.51
C SER A 146 1.48 9.07 16.32
N ALA A 147 1.69 8.36 17.45
CA ALA A 147 1.62 6.90 17.55
C ALA A 147 1.38 6.46 19.00
N LYS A 148 1.26 5.15 19.21
CA LYS A 148 1.28 4.58 20.56
C LYS A 148 2.63 4.90 21.25
N ALA A 149 2.59 5.17 22.54
CA ALA A 149 3.79 5.59 23.29
C ALA A 149 4.95 4.59 23.20
N LYS A 150 4.65 3.28 23.12
CA LYS A 150 5.63 2.22 22.97
C LYS A 150 6.36 2.23 21.63
N ASP A 151 5.76 2.81 20.60
CA ASP A 151 6.29 2.87 19.23
C ASP A 151 7.13 4.16 19.01
N ILE A 152 7.02 5.14 19.94
CA ILE A 152 7.82 6.38 19.91
C ILE A 152 9.05 6.23 20.79
N HIS A 153 10.12 5.78 20.20
CA HIS A 153 11.43 5.63 20.83
C HIS A 153 12.41 6.71 20.36
N ARG A 154 13.53 6.86 21.08
CA ARG A 154 14.52 7.92 20.83
C ARG A 154 15.04 7.96 19.38
N ASN A 155 15.24 6.78 18.77
CA ASN A 155 15.72 6.72 17.39
C ASN A 155 14.71 7.35 16.41
N LEU A 156 13.40 7.15 16.61
CA LEU A 156 12.36 7.74 15.77
C LEU A 156 12.37 9.28 15.88
N VAL A 157 12.49 9.81 17.11
CA VAL A 157 12.62 11.26 17.33
C VAL A 157 13.86 11.80 16.63
N ASN A 158 15.00 11.09 16.71
CA ASN A 158 16.25 11.48 16.05
C ASN A 158 16.12 11.51 14.52
N ILE A 159 15.39 10.56 13.92
CA ILE A 159 15.11 10.55 12.47
C ILE A 159 14.36 11.83 12.09
N ILE A 160 13.27 12.15 12.79
CA ILE A 160 12.48 13.36 12.51
C ILE A 160 13.33 14.62 12.74
N SER A 161 14.14 14.65 13.82
CA SER A 161 15.02 15.80 14.08
C SER A 161 16.04 16.05 12.97
N ARG A 162 16.61 14.98 12.43
CA ARG A 162 17.61 15.08 11.35
C ARG A 162 16.98 15.51 10.02
N GLU A 163 15.81 14.99 9.70
CA GLU A 163 15.22 15.11 8.36
C GLU A 163 14.15 16.19 8.23
N TYR A 164 13.55 16.62 9.33
CA TYR A 164 12.55 17.66 9.31
C TYR A 164 12.99 18.93 10.05
N GLY A 165 13.52 18.76 11.24
CA GLY A 165 13.96 19.83 12.12
C GLY A 165 13.81 19.40 13.58
N GLU A 166 14.34 20.18 14.52
CA GLU A 166 14.37 19.86 15.93
C GLU A 166 13.03 19.29 16.43
N ALA A 167 13.03 18.02 16.81
CA ALA A 167 11.83 17.28 17.16
C ALA A 167 11.74 17.03 18.67
N GLN A 168 10.55 17.23 19.21
CA GLN A 168 10.26 17.00 20.62
C GLN A 168 9.06 16.08 20.78
N ALA A 169 9.21 15.06 21.65
CA ALA A 169 8.11 14.15 21.94
C ALA A 169 7.36 14.61 23.20
N SER A 170 6.02 14.62 23.13
CA SER A 170 5.14 14.94 24.26
C SER A 170 5.29 13.94 25.42
N LEU A 171 4.74 14.26 26.58
CA LEU A 171 4.42 13.27 27.61
C LEU A 171 3.39 12.28 27.09
N THR A 172 3.29 11.12 27.77
CA THR A 172 2.28 10.09 27.40
C THR A 172 0.87 10.56 27.75
N ILE A 173 -0.03 10.52 26.78
CA ILE A 173 -1.44 10.87 26.88
C ILE A 173 -2.26 9.66 26.39
N LYS A 174 -3.09 9.05 27.26
CA LYS A 174 -3.92 7.88 26.93
C LYS A 174 -3.14 6.74 26.22
N LYS A 175 -1.92 6.43 26.66
CA LYS A 175 -0.98 5.44 26.09
C LYS A 175 -0.44 5.81 24.70
N CYS A 176 -0.61 7.04 24.24
CA CYS A 176 -0.08 7.61 23.01
C CYS A 176 0.83 8.80 23.30
N ARG A 177 1.63 9.20 22.32
CA ARG A 177 2.43 10.41 22.32
C ARG A 177 2.35 11.05 20.93
N TYR A 178 2.64 12.35 20.86
CA TYR A 178 2.94 12.99 19.60
C TYR A 178 4.38 13.54 19.60
N ILE A 179 4.92 13.73 18.42
CA ILE A 179 6.18 14.41 18.15
C ILE A 179 5.83 15.69 17.41
N SER A 180 6.39 16.82 17.86
CA SER A 180 6.28 18.10 17.16
C SER A 180 7.65 18.52 16.64
N ALA A 181 7.67 19.11 15.44
CA ALA A 181 8.84 19.67 14.79
C ALA A 181 8.41 20.84 13.88
N ALA A 182 9.35 21.65 13.43
CA ALA A 182 9.11 22.64 12.38
C ALA A 182 10.18 22.45 11.30
N LEU A 183 9.78 22.54 10.02
CA LEU A 183 10.68 22.29 8.89
C LEU A 183 11.83 23.28 8.87
N GLN A 184 13.05 22.74 8.93
CA GLN A 184 14.29 23.51 8.95
C GLN A 184 15.16 23.22 7.72
N PRO A 185 15.99 24.16 7.28
CA PRO A 185 17.02 23.86 6.30
C PRO A 185 17.88 22.68 6.81
N SER A 186 18.12 21.69 5.96
CA SER A 186 18.99 20.57 6.29
C SER A 186 20.35 20.77 5.64
N ALA A 187 21.42 20.49 6.37
CA ALA A 187 22.77 20.44 5.82
C ALA A 187 23.02 19.16 4.99
N GLU A 188 22.24 18.10 5.20
CA GLU A 188 22.33 16.85 4.47
C GLU A 188 21.07 16.70 3.60
N GLN A 189 21.26 16.67 2.28
CA GLN A 189 20.22 16.22 1.36
C GLN A 189 20.16 14.70 1.46
N SER A 190 19.26 14.18 2.27
CA SER A 190 18.89 12.78 2.21
C SER A 190 17.93 12.62 1.03
N GLU A 191 18.46 12.34 -0.14
CA GLU A 191 17.65 11.89 -1.26
C GLU A 191 17.12 10.50 -0.89
N CYS A 192 15.81 10.34 -0.86
CA CYS A 192 15.18 9.05 -0.67
C CYS A 192 15.14 8.31 -2.01
N GLU A 193 16.35 8.01 -2.53
CA GLU A 193 16.49 7.32 -3.80
C GLU A 193 15.90 5.91 -3.75
N PRO A 194 15.36 5.43 -4.89
CA PRO A 194 14.95 4.05 -5.01
C PRO A 194 16.14 3.12 -4.81
N PHE A 195 15.93 2.02 -4.08
CA PHE A 195 16.93 0.97 -3.95
C PHE A 195 16.91 0.08 -5.19
N ILE A 196 18.07 -0.10 -5.86
CA ILE A 196 18.17 -0.87 -7.11
C ILE A 196 19.02 -2.11 -6.87
N TRP A 197 18.53 -3.27 -7.29
CA TRP A 197 19.29 -4.52 -7.29
C TRP A 197 19.04 -5.32 -8.57
N SER A 198 19.99 -6.18 -8.91
CA SER A 198 19.88 -7.05 -10.09
C SER A 198 19.24 -8.38 -9.71
N LEU A 199 18.36 -8.89 -10.58
CA LEU A 199 17.77 -10.20 -10.40
C LEU A 199 18.88 -11.27 -10.55
N PRO A 200 19.04 -12.20 -9.57
CA PRO A 200 20.02 -13.27 -9.68
C PRO A 200 19.89 -14.06 -10.99
N ASP A 201 21.02 -14.44 -11.56
CA ASP A 201 21.12 -15.19 -12.83
C ASP A 201 20.45 -14.51 -14.04
N SER A 202 20.28 -13.17 -13.98
CA SER A 202 19.65 -12.37 -15.03
C SER A 202 20.31 -10.99 -15.12
N SER A 203 20.18 -10.34 -16.28
CA SER A 203 20.56 -8.93 -16.46
C SER A 203 19.50 -7.93 -15.97
N LEU A 204 18.35 -8.42 -15.52
CA LEU A 204 17.23 -7.57 -15.13
C LEU A 204 17.51 -6.81 -13.84
N GLN A 205 17.22 -5.52 -13.85
CA GLN A 205 17.28 -4.62 -12.70
C GLN A 205 15.89 -4.38 -12.12
N VAL A 206 15.80 -4.35 -10.79
CA VAL A 206 14.57 -4.10 -10.06
C VAL A 206 14.73 -2.82 -9.24
N VAL A 207 13.85 -1.87 -9.49
CA VAL A 207 13.83 -0.55 -8.84
C VAL A 207 12.80 -0.56 -7.73
N ASN A 208 13.18 -0.14 -6.54
CA ASN A 208 12.35 -0.26 -5.35
C ASN A 208 12.22 1.09 -4.64
N TYR A 209 11.07 1.71 -4.73
CA TYR A 209 10.73 2.86 -3.92
C TYR A 209 10.55 2.48 -2.44
N PRO A 210 10.56 3.43 -1.51
CA PRO A 210 10.19 3.17 -0.11
C PRO A 210 8.80 2.56 0.03
N ASN A 211 8.54 1.88 1.14
CA ASN A 211 7.30 1.16 1.45
C ASN A 211 7.00 -0.09 0.60
N VAL A 212 7.79 -0.39 -0.40
CA VAL A 212 7.59 -1.58 -1.25
C VAL A 212 8.10 -2.83 -0.56
N PHE A 213 7.33 -3.92 -0.68
CA PHE A 213 7.73 -5.23 -0.16
C PHE A 213 9.02 -5.73 -0.84
N ALA A 214 9.90 -6.35 -0.06
CA ALA A 214 11.20 -6.88 -0.52
C ALA A 214 12.10 -5.81 -1.19
N ARG A 215 12.11 -4.59 -0.64
CA ARG A 215 12.82 -3.42 -1.17
C ARG A 215 14.32 -3.68 -1.37
N GLU A 216 14.98 -4.32 -0.42
CA GLU A 216 16.46 -4.43 -0.38
C GLU A 216 17.00 -5.70 -1.03
N GLN A 217 16.16 -6.71 -1.20
CA GLN A 217 16.55 -7.99 -1.78
C GLN A 217 15.35 -8.79 -2.29
N LEU A 218 15.60 -9.72 -3.20
CA LEU A 218 14.56 -10.60 -3.73
C LEU A 218 13.95 -11.46 -2.62
N ASP A 219 12.62 -11.40 -2.50
CA ASP A 219 11.86 -12.29 -1.60
C ASP A 219 12.08 -13.76 -1.92
N ILE A 220 12.19 -14.60 -0.89
CA ILE A 220 12.46 -16.03 -1.04
C ILE A 220 11.31 -16.74 -1.77
N GLY A 221 10.05 -16.36 -1.50
CA GLY A 221 8.86 -16.89 -2.17
C GLY A 221 8.84 -16.48 -3.65
N ALA A 222 9.06 -15.21 -3.94
CA ALA A 222 9.16 -14.70 -5.31
C ALA A 222 10.30 -15.37 -6.08
N ARG A 223 11.47 -15.59 -5.47
CA ARG A 223 12.59 -16.35 -6.07
C ARG A 223 12.15 -17.76 -6.46
N PHE A 224 11.43 -18.44 -5.58
CA PHE A 224 10.96 -19.80 -5.86
C PHE A 224 9.89 -19.82 -6.96
N LEU A 225 9.02 -18.81 -7.03
CA LEU A 225 8.04 -18.68 -8.11
C LEU A 225 8.70 -18.37 -9.45
N LEU A 226 9.72 -17.49 -9.48
CA LEU A 226 10.50 -17.17 -10.68
C LEU A 226 11.15 -18.42 -11.32
N GLN A 227 11.67 -19.35 -10.51
CA GLN A 227 12.26 -20.61 -10.98
C GLN A 227 11.23 -21.56 -11.60
N HIS A 228 9.94 -21.28 -11.42
CA HIS A 228 8.83 -22.12 -11.87
C HIS A 228 7.82 -21.29 -12.69
N LEU A 229 8.24 -20.21 -13.34
CA LEU A 229 7.43 -19.54 -14.36
C LEU A 229 7.18 -20.48 -15.55
N PRO A 230 6.09 -20.30 -16.31
CA PRO A 230 5.91 -21.04 -17.54
C PRO A 230 7.03 -20.71 -18.52
N ASP A 231 7.55 -21.71 -19.21
CA ASP A 231 8.43 -21.51 -20.35
C ASP A 231 7.57 -21.09 -21.55
N LEU A 232 7.66 -19.83 -21.92
CA LEU A 232 6.83 -19.26 -23.00
C LEU A 232 7.35 -19.67 -24.38
N GLU A 233 8.67 -19.90 -24.53
CA GLU A 233 9.27 -20.30 -25.79
C GLU A 233 8.92 -21.76 -26.13
N ALA A 234 8.84 -22.63 -25.12
CA ALA A 234 8.47 -24.03 -25.30
C ALA A 234 6.95 -24.25 -25.37
N SER A 235 6.13 -23.26 -25.06
CA SER A 235 4.67 -23.38 -25.05
C SER A 235 4.07 -23.30 -26.45
N THR A 236 3.20 -24.25 -26.79
CA THR A 236 2.43 -24.19 -28.05
C THR A 236 1.37 -23.08 -28.06
N GLU A 237 0.89 -22.69 -26.90
CA GLU A 237 -0.10 -21.62 -26.68
C GLU A 237 0.34 -20.76 -25.50
N PRO A 238 1.35 -19.86 -25.66
CA PRO A 238 1.80 -19.00 -24.57
C PRO A 238 0.71 -17.98 -24.20
N PRO A 239 0.58 -17.64 -22.90
CA PRO A 239 -0.34 -16.59 -22.47
C PRO A 239 0.11 -15.24 -23.05
N LYS A 240 -0.83 -14.48 -23.60
CA LYS A 240 -0.57 -13.14 -24.15
C LYS A 240 -0.87 -12.02 -23.16
N ARG A 241 -1.86 -12.21 -22.30
CA ARG A 241 -2.29 -11.22 -21.29
C ARG A 241 -2.03 -11.78 -19.90
N VAL A 242 -1.00 -11.28 -19.26
CA VAL A 242 -0.55 -11.69 -17.94
C VAL A 242 -0.88 -10.62 -16.92
N ILE A 243 -1.28 -11.01 -15.73
CA ILE A 243 -1.43 -10.11 -14.57
C ILE A 243 -0.42 -10.51 -13.50
N ASP A 244 0.38 -9.56 -13.05
CA ASP A 244 1.18 -9.64 -11.82
C ASP A 244 0.35 -9.03 -10.69
N LEU A 245 -0.29 -9.89 -9.89
CA LEU A 245 -1.26 -9.50 -8.85
C LEU A 245 -0.57 -9.35 -7.50
N GLY A 246 -0.65 -8.15 -6.92
CA GLY A 246 0.17 -7.76 -5.77
C GLY A 246 1.63 -7.64 -6.21
N CYS A 247 1.84 -6.85 -7.27
CA CYS A 247 3.10 -6.87 -8.04
C CYS A 247 4.31 -6.36 -7.23
N GLY A 248 4.12 -5.53 -6.21
CA GLY A 248 5.20 -4.90 -5.47
C GLY A 248 6.15 -4.15 -6.41
N ASN A 249 7.41 -4.57 -6.47
CA ASN A 249 8.42 -4.01 -7.39
C ASN A 249 8.31 -4.52 -8.84
N GLY A 250 7.32 -5.36 -9.14
CA GLY A 250 7.03 -5.86 -10.48
C GLY A 250 7.91 -7.01 -10.96
N VAL A 251 8.68 -7.66 -10.10
CA VAL A 251 9.70 -8.65 -10.50
C VAL A 251 9.15 -9.84 -11.28
N LEU A 252 7.92 -10.30 -10.97
CA LEU A 252 7.30 -11.44 -11.67
C LEU A 252 6.85 -11.03 -13.07
N GLY A 253 6.15 -9.92 -13.19
CA GLY A 253 5.71 -9.37 -14.48
C GLY A 253 6.89 -8.98 -15.38
N LEU A 254 7.95 -8.41 -14.79
CA LEU A 254 9.20 -8.06 -15.49
C LEU A 254 9.85 -9.31 -16.11
N ALA A 255 9.90 -10.42 -15.36
CA ALA A 255 10.43 -11.69 -15.87
C ALA A 255 9.59 -12.25 -17.03
N MET A 256 8.26 -12.06 -17.01
CA MET A 256 7.39 -12.44 -18.14
C MET A 256 7.62 -11.57 -19.37
N LEU A 257 7.77 -10.26 -19.21
CA LEU A 257 8.08 -9.33 -20.30
C LEU A 257 9.41 -9.67 -21.01
N ALA A 258 10.38 -10.18 -20.24
CA ALA A 258 11.70 -10.53 -20.77
C ALA A 258 11.70 -11.83 -21.59
N GLN A 259 10.75 -12.75 -21.34
CA GLN A 259 10.71 -14.04 -22.03
C GLN A 259 10.10 -13.96 -23.43
N ASP A 260 9.08 -13.10 -23.65
CA ASP A 260 8.35 -13.08 -24.93
C ASP A 260 7.96 -11.63 -25.31
N PRO A 261 8.31 -11.17 -26.54
CA PRO A 261 7.96 -9.84 -27.03
C PRO A 261 6.45 -9.64 -27.26
N GLN A 262 5.65 -10.70 -27.30
CA GLN A 262 4.20 -10.64 -27.51
C GLN A 262 3.40 -10.52 -26.22
N VAL A 263 4.03 -10.79 -25.07
CA VAL A 263 3.34 -10.73 -23.77
C VAL A 263 3.02 -9.29 -23.39
N GLN A 264 1.78 -9.07 -22.97
CA GLN A 264 1.31 -7.85 -22.31
C GLN A 264 1.15 -8.14 -20.82
N VAL A 265 1.59 -7.23 -19.97
CA VAL A 265 1.53 -7.41 -18.50
C VAL A 265 0.76 -6.26 -17.85
N ILE A 266 -0.21 -6.63 -17.00
CA ILE A 266 -0.86 -5.72 -16.08
C ILE A 266 -0.18 -5.92 -14.71
N PHE A 267 0.39 -4.86 -14.17
CA PHE A 267 0.93 -4.79 -12.82
C PHE A 267 -0.13 -4.18 -11.92
N SER A 268 -0.64 -4.93 -10.95
CA SER A 268 -1.68 -4.48 -10.03
C SER A 268 -1.21 -4.57 -8.59
N ASP A 269 -1.34 -3.47 -7.84
CA ASP A 269 -1.01 -3.41 -6.41
C ASP A 269 -1.87 -2.37 -5.69
N ASP A 270 -2.04 -2.52 -4.39
CA ASP A 270 -2.71 -1.56 -3.51
C ASP A 270 -1.89 -0.27 -3.31
N SER A 271 -0.56 -0.37 -3.34
CA SER A 271 0.37 0.73 -3.06
C SER A 271 0.75 1.53 -4.32
N ALA A 272 0.58 2.86 -4.28
CA ALA A 272 1.04 3.75 -5.35
C ALA A 272 2.57 3.65 -5.55
N LEU A 273 3.34 3.53 -4.46
CA LEU A 273 4.80 3.37 -4.53
C LEU A 273 5.21 2.01 -5.12
N ALA A 274 4.42 0.95 -4.91
CA ALA A 274 4.64 -0.34 -5.57
C ALA A 274 4.43 -0.22 -7.09
N ILE A 275 3.35 0.40 -7.51
CA ILE A 275 3.06 0.68 -8.93
C ILE A 275 4.16 1.53 -9.57
N ALA A 276 4.62 2.58 -8.88
CA ALA A 276 5.74 3.40 -9.35
C ALA A 276 7.05 2.57 -9.47
N SER A 277 7.30 1.66 -8.51
CA SER A 277 8.45 0.75 -8.53
C SER A 277 8.41 -0.20 -9.72
N ALA A 278 7.25 -0.81 -9.98
CA ALA A 278 7.07 -1.70 -11.12
C ALA A 278 7.30 -0.95 -12.45
N ALA A 279 6.73 0.25 -12.59
CA ALA A 279 6.93 1.09 -13.78
C ALA A 279 8.40 1.49 -13.98
N ALA A 280 9.08 1.88 -12.91
CA ALA A 280 10.50 2.21 -12.92
C ALA A 280 11.36 0.98 -13.26
N SER A 281 11.04 -0.21 -12.73
CA SER A 281 11.71 -1.46 -13.06
C SER A 281 11.58 -1.80 -14.54
N VAL A 282 10.38 -1.71 -15.10
CA VAL A 282 10.15 -1.94 -16.55
C VAL A 282 10.96 -0.96 -17.38
N LYS A 283 10.89 0.34 -17.08
CA LYS A 283 11.61 1.40 -17.78
C LYS A 283 13.13 1.23 -17.72
N ALA A 284 13.68 0.84 -16.57
CA ALA A 284 15.12 0.65 -16.37
C ALA A 284 15.70 -0.47 -17.22
N ASN A 285 14.91 -1.49 -17.56
CA ASN A 285 15.35 -2.62 -18.38
C ASN A 285 15.13 -2.36 -19.87
N ASN A 286 13.95 -1.91 -20.26
CA ASN A 286 13.67 -1.56 -21.65
C ASN A 286 12.44 -0.62 -21.72
N ALA A 287 12.65 0.63 -22.10
CA ALA A 287 11.59 1.62 -22.20
C ALA A 287 10.46 1.20 -23.16
N ALA A 288 10.75 0.44 -24.23
CA ALA A 288 9.74 -0.06 -25.16
C ALA A 288 8.79 -1.11 -24.52
N TRP A 289 9.16 -1.70 -23.37
CA TRP A 289 8.25 -2.59 -22.65
C TRP A 289 7.09 -1.84 -21.97
N LEU A 290 7.20 -0.52 -21.81
CA LEU A 290 6.10 0.30 -21.32
C LEU A 290 4.87 0.23 -22.23
N ASP A 291 5.05 0.10 -23.54
CA ASP A 291 3.95 0.03 -24.53
C ASP A 291 3.11 -1.25 -24.40
N ARG A 292 3.61 -2.25 -23.69
CA ARG A 292 2.93 -3.53 -23.42
C ARG A 292 2.76 -3.80 -21.93
N SER A 293 2.82 -2.74 -21.12
CA SER A 293 2.65 -2.77 -19.67
C SER A 293 1.54 -1.82 -19.25
N LEU A 294 0.68 -2.27 -18.36
CA LEU A 294 -0.33 -1.43 -17.71
C LEU A 294 -0.10 -1.46 -16.20
N PHE A 295 -0.07 -0.30 -15.58
CA PHE A 295 0.18 -0.13 -14.15
C PHE A 295 -1.09 0.36 -13.47
N VAL A 296 -1.65 -0.43 -12.56
CA VAL A 296 -2.97 -0.18 -11.96
C VAL A 296 -2.88 -0.26 -10.46
N GLN A 297 -3.15 0.86 -9.78
CA GLN A 297 -3.38 0.85 -8.35
C GLN A 297 -4.82 0.39 -8.08
N ASP A 298 -5.01 -0.74 -7.38
CA ASP A 298 -6.31 -1.39 -7.23
C ASP A 298 -6.40 -2.20 -5.93
N ASP A 299 -7.62 -2.42 -5.45
CA ASP A 299 -7.91 -3.48 -4.47
C ASP A 299 -7.98 -4.83 -5.18
N CYS A 300 -6.87 -5.57 -5.12
CA CYS A 300 -6.68 -6.80 -5.89
C CYS A 300 -6.89 -6.57 -7.40
N LEU A 301 -8.00 -6.99 -7.98
CA LEU A 301 -8.34 -6.80 -9.39
C LEU A 301 -9.75 -6.21 -9.57
N SER A 302 -10.21 -5.40 -8.61
CA SER A 302 -11.59 -4.91 -8.57
C SER A 302 -11.99 -4.12 -9.83
N GLN A 303 -11.03 -3.41 -10.44
CA GLN A 303 -11.24 -2.61 -11.65
C GLN A 303 -11.00 -3.38 -12.97
N GLN A 304 -10.50 -4.62 -12.90
CA GLN A 304 -10.23 -5.41 -14.09
C GLN A 304 -11.49 -6.08 -14.62
N ALA A 305 -11.67 -6.05 -15.95
CA ALA A 305 -12.81 -6.67 -16.61
C ALA A 305 -12.79 -8.19 -16.45
N ASP A 306 -13.98 -8.80 -16.47
CA ASP A 306 -14.14 -10.25 -16.51
C ASP A 306 -13.48 -10.82 -17.78
N GLN A 307 -12.85 -11.99 -17.67
CA GLN A 307 -12.27 -12.72 -18.80
C GLN A 307 -11.25 -11.87 -19.61
N SER A 308 -10.48 -11.03 -18.92
CA SER A 308 -9.49 -10.12 -19.51
C SER A 308 -8.04 -10.66 -19.51
N ALA A 309 -7.78 -11.79 -18.84
CA ALA A 309 -6.43 -12.33 -18.68
C ALA A 309 -6.35 -13.82 -19.01
N ASP A 310 -5.20 -14.23 -19.54
CA ASP A 310 -4.87 -15.63 -19.83
C ASP A 310 -4.11 -16.29 -18.68
N PHE A 311 -3.33 -15.47 -17.93
CA PHE A 311 -2.50 -15.93 -16.84
C PHE A 311 -2.42 -14.89 -15.72
N VAL A 312 -2.54 -15.34 -14.48
CA VAL A 312 -2.33 -14.51 -13.29
C VAL A 312 -1.21 -15.12 -12.45
N LEU A 313 -0.19 -14.31 -12.14
CA LEU A 313 0.85 -14.60 -11.17
C LEU A 313 0.52 -13.91 -9.85
N CYS A 314 0.77 -14.57 -8.72
CA CYS A 314 0.55 -13.97 -7.42
C CYS A 314 1.51 -14.52 -6.36
N ASN A 315 2.17 -13.61 -5.66
CA ASN A 315 2.88 -13.88 -4.41
C ASN A 315 2.09 -13.23 -3.26
N PRO A 316 1.05 -13.89 -2.73
CA PRO A 316 0.14 -13.26 -1.77
C PRO A 316 0.83 -12.94 -0.45
N PRO A 317 0.35 -11.96 0.34
CA PRO A 317 0.97 -11.59 1.60
C PRO A 317 0.91 -12.73 2.63
N PHE A 318 2.04 -13.03 3.32
CA PHE A 318 2.15 -14.14 4.27
C PHE A 318 2.21 -13.74 5.74
N HIS A 319 2.46 -12.48 6.08
CA HIS A 319 2.96 -12.06 7.39
C HIS A 319 2.05 -11.12 8.19
N GLN A 320 0.87 -10.79 7.71
CA GLN A 320 -0.07 -10.00 8.50
C GLN A 320 -0.97 -10.91 9.34
N GLN A 321 -1.43 -10.44 10.50
CA GLN A 321 -2.29 -11.18 11.46
C GLN A 321 -3.21 -12.19 10.76
N LYS A 322 -3.06 -13.48 11.05
CA LYS A 322 -3.62 -14.63 10.30
C LYS A 322 -5.03 -14.45 9.69
N ALA A 323 -5.95 -13.79 10.39
CA ALA A 323 -7.31 -13.59 9.90
C ALA A 323 -7.43 -12.55 8.77
N VAL A 324 -6.61 -11.49 8.78
CA VAL A 324 -6.63 -10.42 7.75
C VAL A 324 -5.98 -10.91 6.48
N THR A 325 -4.84 -11.59 6.58
CA THR A 325 -4.11 -12.15 5.43
C THR A 325 -4.93 -13.20 4.69
N ASP A 326 -5.68 -14.01 5.43
CA ASP A 326 -6.53 -15.05 4.86
C ASP A 326 -7.69 -14.50 4.01
N HIS A 327 -8.25 -13.38 4.43
CA HIS A 327 -9.29 -12.66 3.68
C HIS A 327 -8.74 -12.04 2.39
N ILE A 328 -7.59 -11.38 2.46
CA ILE A 328 -6.95 -10.76 1.28
C ILE A 328 -6.60 -11.83 0.23
N ALA A 329 -5.95 -12.92 0.64
CA ALA A 329 -5.61 -14.00 -0.28
C ALA A 329 -6.85 -14.63 -0.93
N TRP A 330 -7.95 -14.79 -0.16
CA TRP A 330 -9.21 -15.27 -0.71
C TRP A 330 -9.79 -14.33 -1.76
N GLN A 331 -9.77 -13.04 -1.52
CA GLN A 331 -10.19 -12.01 -2.47
C GLN A 331 -9.33 -12.05 -3.74
N MET A 332 -7.99 -12.06 -3.59
CA MET A 332 -7.05 -12.18 -4.71
C MET A 332 -7.37 -13.39 -5.60
N PHE A 333 -7.64 -14.56 -5.01
CA PHE A 333 -7.97 -15.78 -5.77
C PHE A 333 -9.35 -15.70 -6.43
N THR A 334 -10.33 -15.08 -5.77
CA THR A 334 -11.67 -14.88 -6.31
C THR A 334 -11.64 -13.95 -7.51
N ASP A 335 -10.94 -12.83 -7.40
CA ASP A 335 -10.77 -11.87 -8.48
C ASP A 335 -9.96 -12.47 -9.62
N ALA A 336 -8.88 -13.19 -9.33
CA ALA A 336 -8.11 -13.89 -10.34
C ALA A 336 -9.01 -14.87 -11.15
N ARG A 337 -9.87 -15.64 -10.47
CA ARG A 337 -10.83 -16.50 -11.16
C ARG A 337 -11.81 -15.72 -12.05
N ARG A 338 -12.28 -14.57 -11.60
CA ARG A 338 -13.21 -13.71 -12.35
C ARG A 338 -12.57 -13.20 -13.65
N VAL A 339 -11.36 -12.62 -13.54
CA VAL A 339 -10.66 -12.00 -14.67
C VAL A 339 -10.04 -12.98 -15.66
N LEU A 340 -9.76 -14.20 -15.26
CA LEU A 340 -9.23 -15.23 -16.15
C LEU A 340 -10.27 -15.64 -17.20
N VAL A 341 -9.81 -15.86 -18.44
CA VAL A 341 -10.60 -16.52 -19.49
C VAL A 341 -10.81 -18.00 -19.15
N LYS A 342 -11.73 -18.67 -19.84
CA LYS A 342 -11.85 -20.13 -19.77
C LYS A 342 -10.55 -20.77 -20.26
N GLY A 343 -9.97 -21.71 -19.49
CA GLY A 343 -8.64 -22.29 -19.71
C GLY A 343 -7.49 -21.46 -19.12
N GLY A 344 -7.75 -20.22 -18.73
CA GLY A 344 -6.76 -19.35 -18.09
C GLY A 344 -6.31 -19.88 -16.73
N ARG A 345 -5.12 -19.50 -16.29
CA ARG A 345 -4.42 -20.11 -15.16
C ARG A 345 -4.02 -19.06 -14.12
N LEU A 346 -4.22 -19.42 -12.85
CA LEU A 346 -3.65 -18.73 -11.70
C LEU A 346 -2.49 -19.54 -11.14
N ARG A 347 -1.27 -18.97 -11.07
CA ARG A 347 -0.11 -19.58 -10.41
C ARG A 347 0.33 -18.74 -9.24
N ILE A 348 0.46 -19.39 -8.08
CA ILE A 348 0.86 -18.74 -6.83
C ILE A 348 2.05 -19.44 -6.19
N VAL A 349 2.81 -18.70 -5.40
CA VAL A 349 3.65 -19.27 -4.34
C VAL A 349 2.90 -19.19 -3.01
N ALA A 350 3.05 -20.20 -2.18
CA ALA A 350 2.41 -20.25 -0.86
C ALA A 350 3.33 -20.87 0.18
N ASN A 351 3.25 -20.42 1.42
CA ASN A 351 3.78 -21.20 2.54
C ASN A 351 2.98 -22.50 2.70
N ARG A 352 3.63 -23.62 2.85
CA ARG A 352 3.02 -24.96 2.89
C ARG A 352 1.90 -25.11 3.95
N HIS A 353 1.99 -24.39 5.05
CA HIS A 353 1.03 -24.49 6.17
C HIS A 353 -0.25 -23.64 5.99
N LEU A 354 -0.40 -22.86 4.91
CA LEU A 354 -1.54 -21.94 4.73
C LEU A 354 -2.79 -22.58 4.13
N GLY A 355 -2.74 -23.84 3.68
CA GLY A 355 -3.91 -24.54 3.13
C GLY A 355 -4.48 -23.93 1.85
N TYR A 356 -3.67 -23.20 1.06
CA TYR A 356 -4.14 -22.54 -0.16
C TYR A 356 -4.52 -23.51 -1.27
N SER A 357 -3.96 -24.75 -1.27
CA SER A 357 -4.36 -25.80 -2.20
C SER A 357 -5.84 -26.15 -2.09
N GLU A 358 -6.36 -26.26 -0.87
CA GLU A 358 -7.79 -26.54 -0.61
C GLU A 358 -8.69 -25.38 -1.05
N LYS A 359 -8.25 -24.13 -0.79
CA LYS A 359 -8.96 -22.93 -1.22
C LYS A 359 -9.03 -22.82 -2.73
N LEU A 360 -7.92 -23.05 -3.42
CA LEU A 360 -7.87 -23.05 -4.88
C LEU A 360 -8.71 -24.19 -5.47
N ALA A 361 -8.62 -25.40 -4.91
CA ALA A 361 -9.44 -26.54 -5.35
C ALA A 361 -10.95 -26.25 -5.19
N ARG A 362 -11.35 -25.65 -4.09
CA ARG A 362 -12.75 -25.23 -3.86
C ARG A 362 -13.20 -24.18 -4.86
N LEU A 363 -12.35 -23.21 -5.19
CA LEU A 363 -12.70 -22.07 -6.04
C LEU A 363 -12.67 -22.43 -7.54
N PHE A 364 -11.67 -23.18 -7.99
CA PHE A 364 -11.41 -23.49 -9.40
C PHE A 364 -11.87 -24.90 -9.82
N GLY A 365 -12.25 -25.75 -8.84
CA GLY A 365 -12.60 -27.14 -9.09
C GLY A 365 -11.38 -28.07 -9.22
N GLY A 366 -10.20 -27.62 -8.84
CA GLY A 366 -8.95 -28.37 -8.80
C GLY A 366 -7.75 -27.48 -8.55
N CYS A 367 -6.63 -28.10 -8.10
CA CYS A 367 -5.37 -27.43 -7.84
C CYS A 367 -4.23 -28.38 -8.22
N ILE A 368 -3.26 -27.89 -8.96
CA ILE A 368 -2.07 -28.62 -9.42
C ILE A 368 -0.89 -28.16 -8.58
N HIS A 369 -0.12 -29.11 -8.04
CA HIS A 369 1.15 -28.85 -7.40
C HIS A 369 2.26 -28.87 -8.45
N ILE A 370 2.87 -27.71 -8.72
CA ILE A 370 3.96 -27.57 -9.71
C ILE A 370 5.29 -27.96 -9.07
N ALA A 371 5.58 -27.42 -7.88
CA ALA A 371 6.82 -27.67 -7.14
C ALA A 371 6.64 -27.42 -5.64
N SER A 372 7.54 -27.99 -4.84
CA SER A 372 7.59 -27.72 -3.39
C SER A 372 9.01 -27.81 -2.88
N ASN A 373 9.33 -27.01 -1.87
CA ASN A 373 10.53 -27.10 -1.06
C ASN A 373 10.18 -27.18 0.43
N ALA A 374 11.14 -27.05 1.33
CA ALA A 374 10.90 -27.15 2.78
C ALA A 374 9.88 -26.13 3.28
N LYS A 375 9.82 -24.91 2.72
CA LYS A 375 9.01 -23.80 3.21
C LYS A 375 7.82 -23.46 2.31
N PHE A 376 8.00 -23.55 0.98
CA PHE A 376 7.05 -23.07 -0.01
C PHE A 376 6.53 -24.18 -0.92
N THR A 377 5.38 -23.93 -1.51
CA THR A 377 4.81 -24.71 -2.62
C THR A 377 4.37 -23.76 -3.74
N ILE A 378 4.56 -24.17 -4.99
CA ILE A 378 3.99 -23.52 -6.17
C ILE A 378 2.72 -24.27 -6.54
N LEU A 379 1.60 -23.54 -6.57
CA LEU A 379 0.29 -24.06 -6.88
C LEU A 379 -0.24 -23.41 -8.17
N GLU A 380 -0.92 -24.21 -8.99
CA GLU A 380 -1.60 -23.70 -10.17
C GLU A 380 -3.07 -24.15 -10.17
N ALA A 381 -3.96 -23.23 -10.53
CA ALA A 381 -5.38 -23.51 -10.70
C ALA A 381 -5.85 -23.04 -12.09
N ILE A 382 -6.69 -23.84 -12.75
CA ILE A 382 -7.16 -23.59 -14.12
C ILE A 382 -8.65 -23.27 -14.07
N LYS A 383 -9.07 -22.17 -14.69
CA LYS A 383 -10.48 -21.82 -14.84
C LYS A 383 -11.15 -22.70 -15.88
N ARG A 384 -11.99 -23.63 -15.44
CA ARG A 384 -12.67 -24.62 -16.33
C ARG A 384 -14.01 -24.13 -16.88
N LYS A 385 -14.68 -23.24 -16.12
CA LYS A 385 -16.01 -22.67 -16.47
C LYS A 385 -16.03 -21.17 -16.27
#